data_b2d00dd117f51bf05d59ea4afeee8638
#
_entry.id   b2d00dd117f51bf05d59ea4afeee8638
#
_cell.length_a   1.000
_cell.length_b   1.000
_cell.length_c   1.000
_cell.angle_alpha   90.00
_cell.angle_beta   90.00
_cell.angle_gamma   90.00
#
_symmetry.space_group_name_H-M   'P 1'
#
loop_
_entity.id
_entity.type
_entity.pdbx_description
1 polymer ?
#
loop_
_entity_poly.entity_id
_entity_poly.type
_entity_poly.pdbx_seq_one_letter_code
_entity_poly.pdbx_strand_id
1 'polypeptide(L)'
;ELLNPEEFKKIEPNIEGLKALWVPEAGIIDYKGITNKLSELLLNKNPNSKVLTDCEVLDYNDSNISTIKGEFNARHIIFCGGLFADRLAVKDKVKLDIQIVGFRGDYYELSDHAKSKINHLVYPVPNPEFTFLGVHFTRMTNGDVECGPNAVFTFKREGYNKTDFSLRDTLQALGFSGTWRLFINHWKFGLNEYKRAFSKSLFLKELQKMMPTLKMEDIIEGRSGVRAMALGIDGEVIDDFKIIKNKKNIHVLNAPSPAATACFAIGKQIMKEAKSHFKL
;
A
#
# COMPACT_ATOMS: atom_id res chain seq x y z
N GLU A 1 -1.42 -11.27 24.16
CA GLU A 1 -1.26 -12.50 24.95
C GLU A 1 -0.45 -13.52 24.15
N LEU A 2 0.51 -14.20 24.79
CA LEU A 2 1.31 -15.23 24.13
C LEU A 2 0.67 -16.59 24.38
N LEU A 3 0.26 -17.27 23.31
CA LEU A 3 -0.45 -18.54 23.33
C LEU A 3 0.44 -19.69 22.88
N ASN A 4 0.29 -20.84 23.54
CA ASN A 4 0.86 -22.11 23.09
C ASN A 4 -0.03 -22.77 22.00
N PRO A 5 0.40 -23.88 21.36
CA PRO A 5 -0.37 -24.54 20.30
C PRO A 5 -1.77 -25.00 20.71
N GLU A 6 -1.93 -25.52 21.93
CA GLU A 6 -3.23 -26.00 22.41
C GLU A 6 -4.23 -24.85 22.63
N GLU A 7 -3.71 -23.67 23.01
CA GLU A 7 -4.51 -22.47 23.24
C GLU A 7 -4.93 -21.82 21.93
N PHE A 8 -3.97 -21.54 21.01
CA PHE A 8 -4.34 -20.87 19.77
C PHE A 8 -5.16 -21.74 18.81
N LYS A 9 -5.03 -23.08 18.86
CA LYS A 9 -5.88 -23.99 18.09
C LYS A 9 -7.35 -23.97 18.50
N LYS A 10 -7.68 -23.51 19.70
CA LYS A 10 -9.08 -23.27 20.08
C LYS A 10 -9.66 -22.05 19.33
N ILE A 11 -8.81 -21.10 18.96
CA ILE A 11 -9.20 -19.87 18.23
C ILE A 11 -9.13 -20.11 16.72
N GLU A 12 -8.01 -20.67 16.24
CA GLU A 12 -7.72 -20.98 14.83
C GLU A 12 -7.34 -22.46 14.66
N PRO A 13 -8.32 -23.36 14.55
CA PRO A 13 -8.09 -24.82 14.57
C PRO A 13 -7.22 -25.34 13.44
N ASN A 14 -7.23 -24.63 12.29
CA ASN A 14 -6.54 -25.06 11.06
C ASN A 14 -5.11 -24.50 10.93
N ILE A 15 -4.68 -23.65 11.87
CA ILE A 15 -3.36 -23.02 11.85
C ILE A 15 -2.36 -23.86 12.65
N GLU A 16 -1.16 -23.99 12.10
CA GLU A 16 -0.01 -24.63 12.74
C GLU A 16 1.06 -23.58 13.04
N GLY A 17 1.75 -23.78 14.19
CA GLY A 17 2.81 -22.88 14.63
C GLY A 17 3.40 -23.33 15.97
N LEU A 18 4.51 -22.73 16.33
CA LEU A 18 5.18 -23.01 17.64
C LEU A 18 4.51 -22.24 18.78
N LYS A 19 4.16 -20.99 18.52
CA LYS A 19 3.46 -20.07 19.43
C LYS A 19 2.70 -19.03 18.63
N ALA A 20 1.72 -18.38 19.22
CA ALA A 20 1.02 -17.24 18.62
C ALA A 20 0.92 -16.07 19.60
N LEU A 21 1.02 -14.85 19.06
CA LEU A 21 0.68 -13.64 19.78
C LEU A 21 -0.78 -13.29 19.47
N TRP A 22 -1.64 -13.43 20.46
CA TRP A 22 -3.05 -13.07 20.34
C TRP A 22 -3.27 -11.60 20.69
N VAL A 23 -3.88 -10.85 19.76
CA VAL A 23 -4.18 -9.42 19.89
C VAL A 23 -5.68 -9.23 19.64
N PRO A 24 -6.53 -9.35 20.67
CA PRO A 24 -7.98 -9.34 20.54
C PRO A 24 -8.53 -8.01 20.01
N GLU A 25 -7.82 -6.90 20.22
CA GLU A 25 -8.19 -5.57 19.73
C GLU A 25 -7.88 -5.35 18.24
N ALA A 26 -7.15 -6.27 17.60
CA ALA A 26 -6.84 -6.17 16.18
C ALA A 26 -8.12 -6.42 15.35
N GLY A 27 -8.26 -5.65 14.29
CA GLY A 27 -9.43 -5.76 13.41
C GLY A 27 -9.15 -5.21 12.02
N ILE A 28 -10.13 -5.34 11.17
CA ILE A 28 -10.14 -4.81 9.82
C ILE A 28 -11.22 -3.75 9.67
N ILE A 29 -11.10 -2.97 8.59
CA ILE A 29 -12.02 -1.89 8.32
C ILE A 29 -12.26 -1.76 6.81
N ASP A 30 -13.45 -1.36 6.42
CA ASP A 30 -13.75 -0.97 5.05
C ASP A 30 -13.22 0.45 4.77
N TYR A 31 -11.99 0.53 4.23
CA TYR A 31 -11.37 1.82 3.89
C TYR A 31 -12.13 2.59 2.81
N LYS A 32 -12.84 1.91 1.89
CA LYS A 32 -13.69 2.56 0.90
C LYS A 32 -14.89 3.22 1.58
N GLY A 33 -15.53 2.49 2.49
CA GLY A 33 -16.64 3.03 3.29
C GLY A 33 -16.23 4.23 4.14
N ILE A 34 -15.05 4.15 4.80
CA ILE A 34 -14.50 5.29 5.57
C ILE A 34 -14.25 6.49 4.67
N THR A 35 -13.61 6.32 3.52
CA THR A 35 -13.29 7.42 2.60
C THR A 35 -14.56 8.10 2.10
N ASN A 36 -15.57 7.32 1.74
CA ASN A 36 -16.88 7.84 1.34
C ASN A 36 -17.54 8.60 2.49
N LYS A 37 -17.49 8.08 3.71
CA LYS A 37 -18.06 8.74 4.88
C LYS A 37 -17.36 10.04 5.24
N LEU A 38 -16.02 10.06 5.12
CA LEU A 38 -15.25 11.30 5.32
C LEU A 38 -15.60 12.36 4.29
N SER A 39 -15.80 11.95 3.02
CA SER A 39 -16.26 12.85 1.95
C SER A 39 -17.64 13.44 2.27
N GLU A 40 -18.59 12.60 2.66
CA GLU A 40 -19.93 13.02 3.09
C GLU A 40 -19.87 14.02 4.27
N LEU A 41 -19.10 13.70 5.30
CA LEU A 41 -18.94 14.56 6.48
C LEU A 41 -18.31 15.92 6.12
N LEU A 42 -17.33 15.93 5.22
CA LEU A 42 -16.71 17.17 4.71
C LEU A 42 -17.74 18.06 4.04
N LEU A 43 -18.53 17.51 3.12
CA LEU A 43 -19.53 18.24 2.35
C LEU A 43 -20.67 18.76 3.25
N ASN A 44 -21.11 17.95 4.22
CA ASN A 44 -22.13 18.36 5.18
C ASN A 44 -21.65 19.50 6.10
N LYS A 45 -20.39 19.42 6.53
CA LYS A 45 -19.81 20.43 7.43
C LYS A 45 -19.45 21.73 6.69
N ASN A 46 -19.05 21.62 5.43
CA ASN A 46 -18.63 22.74 4.59
C ASN A 46 -19.31 22.64 3.22
N PRO A 47 -20.54 23.11 3.06
CA PRO A 47 -21.30 22.99 1.82
C PRO A 47 -20.67 23.63 0.58
N ASN A 48 -19.76 24.59 0.80
CA ASN A 48 -18.99 25.21 -0.29
C ASN A 48 -17.77 24.35 -0.75
N SER A 49 -17.45 23.27 -0.05
CA SER A 49 -16.39 22.33 -0.45
C SER A 49 -16.86 21.45 -1.62
N LYS A 50 -15.90 20.93 -2.36
CA LYS A 50 -16.16 19.99 -3.46
C LYS A 50 -15.25 18.78 -3.32
N VAL A 51 -15.79 17.61 -3.60
CA VAL A 51 -15.03 16.37 -3.80
C VAL A 51 -15.27 15.95 -5.24
N LEU A 52 -14.20 15.92 -6.03
CA LEU A 52 -14.24 15.60 -7.45
C LEU A 52 -13.54 14.27 -7.68
N THR A 53 -14.30 13.23 -7.96
CA THR A 53 -13.82 11.94 -8.43
C THR A 53 -13.66 11.95 -9.95
N ASP A 54 -12.92 11.01 -10.51
CA ASP A 54 -12.65 10.92 -11.95
C ASP A 54 -12.17 12.27 -12.52
N CYS A 55 -11.28 12.92 -11.77
CA CYS A 55 -10.76 14.26 -12.07
C CYS A 55 -9.23 14.22 -12.03
N GLU A 56 -8.63 13.65 -13.07
CA GLU A 56 -7.18 13.55 -13.20
C GLU A 56 -6.56 14.95 -13.34
N VAL A 57 -5.51 15.20 -12.54
CA VAL A 57 -4.70 16.41 -12.62
C VAL A 57 -3.67 16.22 -13.74
N LEU A 58 -3.82 16.98 -14.82
CA LEU A 58 -2.94 16.93 -15.98
C LEU A 58 -1.69 17.80 -15.78
N ASP A 59 -1.93 19.01 -15.28
CA ASP A 59 -0.87 20.00 -15.03
C ASP A 59 -1.20 20.91 -13.86
N TYR A 60 -0.20 21.61 -13.35
CA TYR A 60 -0.41 22.73 -12.45
C TYR A 60 0.76 23.73 -12.55
N ASN A 61 0.43 24.99 -12.30
CA ASN A 61 1.38 26.09 -12.26
C ASN A 61 0.99 27.07 -11.16
N ASP A 62 1.85 27.21 -10.15
CA ASP A 62 1.62 28.05 -8.95
C ASP A 62 0.24 27.85 -8.29
N SER A 63 -0.79 28.49 -8.79
CA SER A 63 -2.15 28.46 -8.23
C SER A 63 -3.19 27.83 -9.16
N ASN A 64 -2.83 27.56 -10.42
CA ASN A 64 -3.74 27.01 -11.42
C ASN A 64 -3.52 25.52 -11.59
N ILE A 65 -4.58 24.74 -11.49
CA ILE A 65 -4.59 23.30 -11.62
C ILE A 65 -5.42 22.93 -12.83
N SER A 66 -4.79 22.37 -13.85
CA SER A 66 -5.47 21.86 -15.05
C SER A 66 -5.83 20.39 -14.85
N THR A 67 -7.08 20.07 -15.12
CA THR A 67 -7.62 18.71 -14.98
C THR A 67 -8.43 18.31 -16.21
N ILE A 68 -8.75 17.01 -16.32
CA ILE A 68 -9.66 16.53 -17.35
C ILE A 68 -11.09 17.11 -17.25
N LYS A 69 -11.45 17.72 -16.13
CA LYS A 69 -12.76 18.36 -15.89
C LYS A 69 -12.71 19.89 -15.93
N GLY A 70 -11.61 20.48 -16.36
CA GLY A 70 -11.40 21.92 -16.43
C GLY A 70 -10.33 22.43 -15.49
N GLU A 71 -10.28 23.74 -15.33
CA GLU A 71 -9.26 24.43 -14.55
C GLU A 71 -9.78 24.87 -13.19
N PHE A 72 -8.91 24.78 -12.18
CA PHE A 72 -9.19 25.19 -10.82
C PHE A 72 -8.10 26.13 -10.31
N ASN A 73 -8.48 27.15 -9.56
CA ASN A 73 -7.54 28.04 -8.91
C ASN A 73 -7.56 27.81 -7.39
N ALA A 74 -6.37 27.71 -6.80
CA ALA A 74 -6.20 27.55 -5.36
C ALA A 74 -5.07 28.46 -4.85
N ARG A 75 -5.26 29.05 -3.67
CA ARG A 75 -4.20 29.83 -3.00
C ARG A 75 -3.08 28.93 -2.48
N HIS A 76 -3.42 27.74 -2.07
CA HIS A 76 -2.51 26.73 -1.51
C HIS A 76 -2.92 25.34 -1.99
N ILE A 77 -1.95 24.46 -2.21
CA ILE A 77 -2.18 23.10 -2.66
C ILE A 77 -1.47 22.14 -1.73
N ILE A 78 -2.18 21.07 -1.34
CA ILE A 78 -1.58 19.92 -0.63
C ILE A 78 -1.65 18.73 -1.56
N PHE A 79 -0.50 18.23 -2.01
CA PHE A 79 -0.40 17.09 -2.88
C PHE A 79 -0.25 15.80 -2.07
N CYS A 80 -1.22 14.90 -2.20
CA CYS A 80 -1.22 13.56 -1.62
C CYS A 80 -1.27 12.52 -2.74
N GLY A 81 -0.32 12.58 -3.67
CA GLY A 81 -0.35 11.89 -4.94
C GLY A 81 0.04 10.40 -4.92
N GLY A 82 0.37 9.84 -3.76
CA GLY A 82 0.72 8.41 -3.63
C GLY A 82 1.79 7.97 -4.64
N LEU A 83 1.44 7.07 -5.56
CA LEU A 83 2.33 6.57 -6.62
C LEU A 83 2.92 7.68 -7.52
N PHE A 84 2.32 8.86 -7.57
CA PHE A 84 2.76 9.99 -8.41
C PHE A 84 3.35 11.15 -7.61
N ALA A 85 3.54 10.99 -6.28
CA ALA A 85 3.96 12.07 -5.38
C ALA A 85 5.28 12.72 -5.79
N ASP A 86 6.29 11.94 -6.18
CA ASP A 86 7.59 12.44 -6.66
C ASP A 86 7.48 13.24 -7.96
N ARG A 87 6.64 12.78 -8.90
CA ARG A 87 6.40 13.48 -10.18
C ARG A 87 5.76 14.85 -9.95
N LEU A 88 4.79 14.92 -9.06
CA LEU A 88 4.16 16.18 -8.67
C LEU A 88 5.16 17.12 -8.03
N ALA A 89 6.00 16.64 -7.12
CA ALA A 89 7.02 17.47 -6.47
C ALA A 89 8.09 17.96 -7.45
N VAL A 90 8.57 17.12 -8.36
CA VAL A 90 9.53 17.52 -9.40
C VAL A 90 8.93 18.59 -10.34
N LYS A 91 7.64 18.46 -10.67
CA LYS A 91 6.92 19.46 -11.45
C LYS A 91 6.84 20.82 -10.74
N ASP A 92 6.76 20.80 -9.39
CA ASP A 92 6.86 21.99 -8.53
C ASP A 92 8.33 22.44 -8.30
N LYS A 93 9.27 21.95 -9.10
CA LYS A 93 10.70 22.27 -9.04
C LYS A 93 11.37 21.90 -7.70
N VAL A 94 10.79 20.95 -6.97
CA VAL A 94 11.42 20.39 -5.77
C VAL A 94 12.54 19.45 -6.21
N LYS A 95 13.72 19.62 -5.67
CA LYS A 95 14.84 18.68 -5.84
C LYS A 95 14.62 17.49 -4.91
N LEU A 96 14.62 16.29 -5.46
CA LEU A 96 14.40 15.07 -4.71
C LEU A 96 15.65 14.19 -4.70
N ASP A 97 15.91 13.60 -3.55
CA ASP A 97 16.89 12.56 -3.28
C ASP A 97 16.27 11.16 -3.29
N ILE A 98 14.97 11.09 -3.58
CA ILE A 98 14.15 9.87 -3.59
C ILE A 98 13.38 9.74 -4.88
N GLN A 99 12.95 8.51 -5.16
CA GLN A 99 12.00 8.21 -6.22
C GLN A 99 10.92 7.25 -5.71
N ILE A 100 9.69 7.45 -6.17
CA ILE A 100 8.62 6.49 -5.92
C ILE A 100 8.70 5.38 -6.96
N VAL A 101 8.73 4.14 -6.47
CA VAL A 101 8.65 2.93 -7.28
C VAL A 101 7.45 2.10 -6.86
N GLY A 102 6.84 1.38 -7.81
CA GLY A 102 5.68 0.54 -7.55
C GLY A 102 6.10 -0.89 -7.16
N PHE A 103 5.51 -1.40 -6.07
CA PHE A 103 5.57 -2.81 -5.71
C PHE A 103 4.16 -3.37 -5.64
N ARG A 104 3.84 -4.32 -6.52
CA ARG A 104 2.55 -4.99 -6.55
C ARG A 104 2.52 -6.13 -5.54
N GLY A 105 1.43 -6.20 -4.81
CA GLY A 105 1.04 -7.34 -4.02
C GLY A 105 -0.13 -8.06 -4.70
N ASP A 106 0.11 -9.29 -5.13
CA ASP A 106 -0.95 -10.15 -5.65
C ASP A 106 -1.56 -10.93 -4.49
N TYR A 107 -2.88 -11.06 -4.48
CA TYR A 107 -3.62 -11.81 -3.49
C TYR A 107 -4.34 -13.00 -4.15
N TYR A 108 -4.53 -14.03 -3.36
CA TYR A 108 -5.54 -15.05 -3.58
C TYR A 108 -6.65 -14.89 -2.56
N GLU A 109 -7.78 -15.49 -2.81
CA GLU A 109 -8.90 -15.59 -1.86
C GLU A 109 -9.18 -17.06 -1.55
N LEU A 110 -9.66 -17.34 -0.36
CA LEU A 110 -10.21 -18.66 -0.08
C LEU A 110 -11.54 -18.83 -0.80
N SER A 111 -11.70 -19.97 -1.49
CA SER A 111 -12.95 -20.35 -2.12
C SER A 111 -14.09 -20.51 -1.09
N ASP A 112 -15.32 -20.45 -1.52
CA ASP A 112 -16.50 -20.46 -0.63
C ASP A 112 -16.51 -21.61 0.37
N HIS A 113 -16.06 -22.80 -0.05
CA HIS A 113 -15.99 -23.97 0.83
C HIS A 113 -14.81 -23.89 1.83
N ALA A 114 -13.83 -23.04 1.59
CA ALA A 114 -12.62 -22.94 2.40
C ALA A 114 -12.60 -21.72 3.35
N LYS A 115 -13.48 -20.73 3.15
CA LYS A 115 -13.54 -19.50 3.99
C LYS A 115 -13.69 -19.79 5.48
N SER A 116 -14.40 -20.86 5.84
CA SER A 116 -14.61 -21.26 7.23
C SER A 116 -13.37 -21.83 7.90
N LYS A 117 -12.29 -22.08 7.15
CA LYS A 117 -11.02 -22.58 7.72
C LYS A 117 -10.27 -21.50 8.51
N ILE A 118 -10.58 -20.22 8.31
CA ILE A 118 -9.96 -19.07 8.99
C ILE A 118 -11.04 -18.26 9.69
N ASN A 119 -10.85 -18.01 10.98
CA ASN A 119 -11.79 -17.24 11.79
C ASN A 119 -11.38 -15.76 11.94
N HIS A 120 -10.08 -15.48 12.02
CA HIS A 120 -9.52 -14.15 12.34
C HIS A 120 -8.44 -13.73 11.34
N LEU A 121 -7.62 -12.79 11.74
CA LEU A 121 -6.44 -12.34 11.01
C LEU A 121 -5.25 -13.21 11.44
N VAL A 122 -4.58 -13.86 10.50
CA VAL A 122 -3.43 -14.74 10.80
C VAL A 122 -2.21 -14.29 10.02
N TYR A 123 -1.21 -13.82 10.75
CA TYR A 123 0.04 -13.28 10.22
C TYR A 123 1.23 -14.12 10.67
N PRO A 124 2.20 -14.42 9.80
CA PRO A 124 3.48 -14.95 10.24
C PRO A 124 4.26 -13.88 11.02
N VAL A 125 5.19 -14.32 11.85
CA VAL A 125 6.15 -13.38 12.47
C VAL A 125 6.96 -12.73 11.35
N PRO A 126 7.05 -11.38 11.31
CA PRO A 126 7.81 -10.68 10.29
C PRO A 126 9.30 -11.07 10.33
N ASN A 127 9.90 -11.29 9.16
CA ASN A 127 11.35 -11.40 9.08
C ASN A 127 11.98 -9.99 9.19
N PRO A 128 12.83 -9.73 10.20
CA PRO A 128 13.43 -8.41 10.40
C PRO A 128 14.35 -7.96 9.26
N GLU A 129 14.82 -8.89 8.42
CA GLU A 129 15.65 -8.56 7.24
C GLU A 129 14.85 -8.00 6.06
N PHE A 130 13.50 -8.08 6.10
CA PHE A 130 12.65 -7.66 5.00
C PHE A 130 11.55 -6.73 5.49
N THR A 131 11.37 -5.63 4.78
CA THR A 131 10.31 -4.64 5.04
C THR A 131 8.90 -5.12 4.66
N PHE A 132 8.79 -6.29 4.02
CA PHE A 132 7.52 -6.85 3.58
C PHE A 132 7.04 -7.95 4.54
N LEU A 133 5.78 -7.88 4.90
CA LEU A 133 5.10 -8.99 5.59
C LEU A 133 5.01 -10.19 4.64
N GLY A 134 5.30 -11.38 5.17
CA GLY A 134 5.03 -12.62 4.45
C GLY A 134 3.54 -12.81 4.13
N VAL A 135 3.22 -13.77 3.27
CA VAL A 135 1.82 -14.11 2.99
C VAL A 135 1.07 -14.42 4.28
N HIS A 136 -0.15 -13.95 4.38
CA HIS A 136 -0.97 -14.05 5.58
C HIS A 136 -2.45 -14.21 5.20
N PHE A 137 -3.30 -14.55 6.15
CA PHE A 137 -4.74 -14.65 5.95
C PHE A 137 -5.43 -13.44 6.59
N THR A 138 -6.31 -12.80 5.82
CA THR A 138 -7.09 -11.65 6.28
C THR A 138 -8.56 -11.90 6.03
N ARG A 139 -9.34 -12.10 7.09
CA ARG A 139 -10.79 -12.15 6.99
C ARG A 139 -11.32 -10.75 6.77
N MET A 140 -12.03 -10.56 5.66
CA MET A 140 -12.53 -9.26 5.23
C MET A 140 -13.91 -8.95 5.84
N THR A 141 -14.32 -7.68 5.77
CA THR A 141 -15.61 -7.20 6.33
C THR A 141 -16.83 -7.83 5.64
N ASN A 142 -16.69 -8.30 4.40
CA ASN A 142 -17.72 -9.00 3.65
C ASN A 142 -17.74 -10.53 3.92
N GLY A 143 -16.84 -11.02 4.77
CA GLY A 143 -16.71 -12.44 5.12
C GLY A 143 -15.78 -13.24 4.20
N ASP A 144 -15.23 -12.67 3.15
CA ASP A 144 -14.18 -13.29 2.34
C ASP A 144 -12.87 -13.39 3.13
N VAL A 145 -11.96 -14.25 2.69
CA VAL A 145 -10.64 -14.39 3.28
C VAL A 145 -9.60 -14.21 2.20
N GLU A 146 -8.88 -13.10 2.27
CA GLU A 146 -7.73 -12.83 1.41
C GLU A 146 -6.48 -13.54 1.92
N CYS A 147 -5.68 -14.04 0.98
CA CYS A 147 -4.40 -14.71 1.21
C CYS A 147 -3.31 -13.96 0.46
N GLY A 148 -2.32 -13.47 1.14
CA GLY A 148 -1.26 -12.67 0.50
C GLY A 148 -0.79 -11.54 1.38
N PRO A 149 -0.17 -10.50 0.79
CA PRO A 149 0.31 -10.43 -0.60
C PRO A 149 1.72 -10.99 -0.79
N ASN A 150 2.14 -11.14 -2.04
CA ASN A 150 3.54 -11.13 -2.42
C ASN A 150 4.07 -9.68 -2.55
N ALA A 151 5.31 -9.50 -3.01
CA ALA A 151 5.90 -8.18 -3.23
C ALA A 151 6.74 -8.17 -4.52
N VAL A 152 6.15 -7.75 -5.62
CA VAL A 152 6.77 -7.77 -6.96
C VAL A 152 6.95 -6.35 -7.48
N PHE A 153 8.16 -6.00 -7.91
CA PHE A 153 8.40 -4.72 -8.59
C PHE A 153 7.55 -4.61 -9.86
N THR A 154 6.94 -3.44 -10.10
CA THR A 154 6.09 -3.20 -11.26
C THR A 154 6.79 -2.33 -12.30
N PHE A 155 6.57 -2.66 -13.58
CA PHE A 155 7.04 -1.87 -14.72
C PHE A 155 6.05 -0.77 -15.16
N LYS A 156 5.00 -0.57 -14.36
CA LYS A 156 4.03 0.51 -14.49
C LYS A 156 3.61 0.95 -13.09
N ARG A 157 3.52 2.25 -12.83
CA ARG A 157 3.17 2.75 -11.48
C ARG A 157 1.82 2.24 -10.99
N GLU A 158 0.82 2.24 -11.84
CA GLU A 158 -0.48 1.60 -11.61
C GLU A 158 -0.57 0.26 -12.32
N GLY A 159 0.42 -0.60 -12.07
CA GLY A 159 0.53 -1.94 -12.65
C GLY A 159 -0.21 -2.98 -11.81
N TYR A 160 -1.54 -2.98 -11.88
CA TYR A 160 -2.38 -3.92 -11.14
C TYR A 160 -2.41 -5.32 -11.74
N ASN A 161 -2.08 -5.48 -13.04
CA ASN A 161 -1.97 -6.79 -13.68
C ASN A 161 -0.52 -7.23 -13.81
N LYS A 162 -0.31 -8.54 -13.85
CA LYS A 162 1.03 -9.16 -13.92
C LYS A 162 1.83 -8.76 -15.16
N THR A 163 1.13 -8.37 -16.23
CA THR A 163 1.69 -8.01 -17.55
C THR A 163 1.65 -6.51 -17.84
N ASP A 164 1.17 -5.69 -16.89
CA ASP A 164 1.11 -4.24 -17.09
C ASP A 164 2.51 -3.66 -17.26
N PHE A 165 2.67 -2.86 -18.33
CA PHE A 165 3.93 -2.24 -18.70
C PHE A 165 3.73 -0.79 -19.13
N SER A 166 4.66 0.08 -18.74
CA SER A 166 4.77 1.46 -19.17
C SER A 166 6.24 1.78 -19.43
N LEU A 167 6.59 2.09 -20.67
CA LEU A 167 7.97 2.45 -21.03
C LEU A 167 8.48 3.64 -20.21
N ARG A 168 7.63 4.67 -20.04
CA ARG A 168 7.96 5.86 -19.24
C ARG A 168 8.27 5.51 -17.78
N ASP A 169 7.41 4.71 -17.16
CA ASP A 169 7.57 4.35 -15.75
C ASP A 169 8.79 3.45 -15.55
N THR A 170 8.99 2.51 -16.47
CA THR A 170 10.15 1.60 -16.49
C THR A 170 11.47 2.37 -16.65
N LEU A 171 11.56 3.24 -17.65
CA LEU A 171 12.78 4.04 -17.86
C LEU A 171 13.07 4.95 -16.67
N GLN A 172 12.04 5.56 -16.08
CA GLN A 172 12.21 6.40 -14.91
C GLN A 172 12.70 5.57 -13.71
N ALA A 173 12.10 4.42 -13.44
CA ALA A 173 12.49 3.56 -12.32
C ALA A 173 13.91 2.99 -12.51
N LEU A 174 14.23 2.47 -13.70
CA LEU A 174 15.55 1.91 -13.99
C LEU A 174 16.65 2.97 -14.21
N GLY A 175 16.27 4.21 -14.51
CA GLY A 175 17.20 5.36 -14.58
C GLY A 175 17.66 5.85 -13.21
N PHE A 176 17.03 5.40 -12.11
CA PHE A 176 17.38 5.79 -10.76
C PHE A 176 18.37 4.79 -10.14
N SER A 177 19.50 5.29 -9.66
CA SER A 177 20.57 4.43 -9.11
C SER A 177 20.13 3.60 -7.91
N GLY A 178 19.22 4.15 -7.09
CA GLY A 178 18.66 3.42 -5.95
C GLY A 178 17.95 2.13 -6.33
N THR A 179 17.26 2.10 -7.49
CA THR A 179 16.58 0.88 -7.97
C THR A 179 17.57 -0.26 -8.24
N TRP A 180 18.71 0.05 -8.85
CA TRP A 180 19.74 -0.96 -9.11
C TRP A 180 20.39 -1.45 -7.82
N ARG A 181 20.65 -0.56 -6.86
CA ARG A 181 21.18 -0.94 -5.55
C ARG A 181 20.21 -1.85 -4.80
N LEU A 182 18.91 -1.52 -4.79
CA LEU A 182 17.87 -2.38 -4.23
C LEU A 182 17.89 -3.76 -4.89
N PHE A 183 17.93 -3.82 -6.23
CA PHE A 183 17.94 -5.09 -6.95
C PHE A 183 19.18 -5.92 -6.66
N ILE A 184 20.36 -5.29 -6.64
CA ILE A 184 21.63 -5.99 -6.33
C ILE A 184 21.62 -6.54 -4.90
N ASN A 185 21.17 -5.75 -3.94
CA ASN A 185 21.15 -6.17 -2.53
C ASN A 185 20.12 -7.26 -2.26
N HIS A 186 19.00 -7.28 -2.99
CA HIS A 186 17.88 -8.18 -2.71
C HIS A 186 17.48 -9.08 -3.89
N TRP A 187 18.39 -9.35 -4.84
CA TRP A 187 18.05 -10.07 -6.07
C TRP A 187 17.45 -11.48 -5.84
N LYS A 188 17.95 -12.23 -4.87
CA LYS A 188 17.44 -13.58 -4.55
C LYS A 188 15.99 -13.52 -4.07
N PHE A 189 15.69 -12.55 -3.19
CA PHE A 189 14.34 -12.30 -2.71
C PHE A 189 13.43 -11.90 -3.87
N GLY A 190 13.80 -10.90 -4.66
CA GLY A 190 13.04 -10.44 -5.81
C GLY A 190 12.72 -11.55 -6.81
N LEU A 191 13.70 -12.40 -7.13
CA LEU A 191 13.49 -13.53 -8.04
C LEU A 191 12.48 -14.55 -7.48
N ASN A 192 12.53 -14.82 -6.17
CA ASN A 192 11.57 -15.72 -5.53
C ASN A 192 10.16 -15.14 -5.51
N GLU A 193 10.03 -13.82 -5.29
CA GLU A 193 8.73 -13.12 -5.36
C GLU A 193 8.14 -13.22 -6.78
N TYR A 194 8.97 -12.99 -7.82
CA TYR A 194 8.51 -13.16 -9.20
C TYR A 194 8.06 -14.60 -9.49
N LYS A 195 8.84 -15.60 -9.07
CA LYS A 195 8.43 -17.01 -9.24
C LYS A 195 7.08 -17.29 -8.57
N ARG A 196 6.86 -16.77 -7.35
CA ARG A 196 5.58 -16.92 -6.64
C ARG A 196 4.43 -16.18 -7.33
N ALA A 197 4.67 -15.00 -7.90
CA ALA A 197 3.66 -14.23 -8.61
C ALA A 197 3.09 -14.98 -9.82
N PHE A 198 3.91 -15.80 -10.50
CA PHE A 198 3.51 -16.56 -11.67
C PHE A 198 3.20 -18.03 -11.38
N SER A 199 3.32 -18.48 -10.13
CA SER A 199 3.07 -19.88 -9.75
C SER A 199 2.14 -19.99 -8.55
N LYS A 200 0.88 -20.33 -8.82
CA LYS A 200 -0.12 -20.61 -7.79
C LYS A 200 0.36 -21.69 -6.81
N SER A 201 1.06 -22.72 -7.31
CA SER A 201 1.59 -23.80 -6.47
C SER A 201 2.69 -23.33 -5.51
N LEU A 202 3.56 -22.43 -5.93
CA LEU A 202 4.58 -21.86 -5.04
C LEU A 202 3.95 -20.92 -4.00
N PHE A 203 2.92 -20.17 -4.39
CA PHE A 203 2.18 -19.33 -3.46
C PHE A 203 1.47 -20.18 -2.41
N LEU A 204 0.79 -21.26 -2.84
CA LEU A 204 0.14 -22.21 -1.94
C LEU A 204 1.12 -22.81 -0.93
N LYS A 205 2.34 -23.17 -1.34
CA LYS A 205 3.38 -23.70 -0.43
C LYS A 205 3.72 -22.72 0.69
N GLU A 206 3.71 -21.41 0.42
CA GLU A 206 3.93 -20.42 1.48
C GLU A 206 2.77 -20.37 2.47
N LEU A 207 1.52 -20.42 2.00
CA LEU A 207 0.34 -20.49 2.85
C LEU A 207 0.30 -21.77 3.69
N GLN A 208 0.75 -22.89 3.09
CA GLN A 208 0.81 -24.19 3.76
C GLN A 208 1.81 -24.23 4.93
N LYS A 209 2.73 -23.27 5.04
CA LYS A 209 3.56 -23.13 6.24
C LYS A 209 2.75 -22.83 7.50
N MET A 210 1.64 -22.12 7.33
CA MET A 210 0.71 -21.79 8.44
C MET A 210 -0.52 -22.71 8.45
N MET A 211 -0.98 -23.16 7.28
CA MET A 211 -2.13 -24.06 7.14
C MET A 211 -1.78 -25.23 6.22
N PRO A 212 -1.15 -26.30 6.73
CA PRO A 212 -0.71 -27.44 5.93
C PRO A 212 -1.83 -28.18 5.17
N THR A 213 -3.05 -28.10 5.67
CA THR A 213 -4.25 -28.74 5.08
C THR A 213 -4.81 -28.01 3.88
N LEU A 214 -4.29 -26.82 3.52
CA LEU A 214 -4.78 -26.02 2.40
C LEU A 214 -4.45 -26.72 1.06
N LYS A 215 -5.42 -26.75 0.14
CA LYS A 215 -5.28 -27.38 -1.18
C LYS A 215 -5.35 -26.34 -2.30
N MET A 216 -4.98 -26.76 -3.52
CA MET A 216 -5.01 -25.91 -4.71
C MET A 216 -6.40 -25.41 -5.06
N GLU A 217 -7.43 -26.22 -4.79
CA GLU A 217 -8.83 -25.91 -4.99
C GLU A 217 -9.40 -24.92 -3.96
N ASP A 218 -8.74 -24.80 -2.82
CA ASP A 218 -9.14 -23.90 -1.73
C ASP A 218 -8.84 -22.42 -2.02
N ILE A 219 -7.92 -22.13 -2.95
CA ILE A 219 -7.53 -20.77 -3.30
C ILE A 219 -7.93 -20.41 -4.72
N ILE A 220 -8.48 -19.22 -4.90
CA ILE A 220 -8.86 -18.62 -6.19
C ILE A 220 -8.09 -17.31 -6.39
N GLU A 221 -7.97 -16.84 -7.63
CA GLU A 221 -7.33 -15.55 -7.88
C GLU A 221 -8.13 -14.42 -7.25
N GLY A 222 -7.44 -13.59 -6.46
CA GLY A 222 -7.97 -12.40 -5.83
C GLY A 222 -7.53 -11.12 -6.53
N ARG A 223 -7.71 -10.00 -5.85
CA ARG A 223 -7.28 -8.69 -6.32
C ARG A 223 -5.76 -8.50 -6.22
N SER A 224 -5.28 -7.40 -6.77
CA SER A 224 -3.92 -6.90 -6.54
C SER A 224 -3.94 -5.45 -6.07
N GLY A 225 -2.87 -5.03 -5.43
CA GLY A 225 -2.65 -3.66 -5.04
C GLY A 225 -1.22 -3.22 -5.34
N VAL A 226 -1.00 -1.95 -5.64
CA VAL A 226 0.35 -1.42 -5.85
C VAL A 226 0.70 -0.47 -4.71
N ARG A 227 1.82 -0.79 -4.03
CA ARG A 227 2.37 0.06 -2.99
C ARG A 227 3.28 1.10 -3.60
N ALA A 228 3.08 2.36 -3.23
CA ALA A 228 4.02 3.44 -3.51
C ALA A 228 5.17 3.32 -2.51
N MET A 229 6.36 2.96 -2.98
CA MET A 229 7.55 2.87 -2.13
C MET A 229 8.51 3.98 -2.46
N ALA A 230 8.84 4.80 -1.45
CA ALA A 230 9.88 5.80 -1.57
C ALA A 230 11.24 5.12 -1.42
N LEU A 231 12.06 5.24 -2.47
CA LEU A 231 13.38 4.64 -2.54
C LEU A 231 14.44 5.73 -2.54
N GLY A 232 15.41 5.63 -1.64
CA GLY A 232 16.56 6.51 -1.57
C GLY A 232 17.59 6.23 -2.67
N ILE A 233 18.49 7.18 -2.90
CA ILE A 233 19.58 7.03 -3.89
C ILE A 233 20.54 5.90 -3.52
N ASP A 234 20.62 5.55 -2.24
CA ASP A 234 21.40 4.44 -1.67
C ASP A 234 20.77 3.06 -1.88
N GLY A 235 19.49 3.03 -2.32
CA GLY A 235 18.73 1.81 -2.52
C GLY A 235 17.95 1.37 -1.29
N GLU A 236 17.94 2.15 -0.23
CA GLU A 236 17.15 1.87 0.95
C GLU A 236 15.71 2.36 0.77
N VAL A 237 14.78 1.58 1.30
CA VAL A 237 13.36 1.94 1.34
C VAL A 237 13.14 2.88 2.51
N ILE A 238 12.55 4.04 2.22
CA ILE A 238 12.21 5.01 3.25
C ILE A 238 10.92 4.56 3.93
N ASP A 239 11.00 4.22 5.20
CA ASP A 239 9.92 3.71 6.04
C ASP A 239 9.26 4.78 6.93
N ASP A 240 9.69 6.04 6.80
CA ASP A 240 9.14 7.18 7.55
C ASP A 240 8.39 8.17 6.65
N PHE A 241 7.60 9.03 7.28
CA PHE A 241 6.86 10.09 6.60
C PHE A 241 7.80 11.14 6.01
N LYS A 242 7.56 11.50 4.74
CA LYS A 242 8.31 12.57 4.08
C LYS A 242 7.35 13.62 3.54
N ILE A 243 7.35 14.80 4.19
CA ILE A 243 6.51 15.95 3.81
C ILE A 243 7.45 17.10 3.46
N ILE A 244 7.30 17.66 2.27
CA ILE A 244 8.09 18.80 1.79
C ILE A 244 7.18 20.01 1.60
N LYS A 245 7.64 21.15 2.09
CA LYS A 245 7.00 22.46 1.88
C LYS A 245 7.74 23.21 0.77
N ASN A 246 7.02 23.69 -0.21
CA ASN A 246 7.58 24.46 -1.30
C ASN A 246 6.67 25.63 -1.66
N LYS A 247 7.16 26.86 -1.49
CA LYS A 247 6.42 28.09 -1.77
C LYS A 247 5.00 28.08 -1.16
N LYS A 248 3.95 27.88 -2.00
CA LYS A 248 2.54 27.84 -1.62
C LYS A 248 1.99 26.43 -1.45
N ASN A 249 2.85 25.41 -1.62
CA ASN A 249 2.44 24.00 -1.74
C ASN A 249 3.05 23.16 -0.63
N ILE A 250 2.37 22.06 -0.34
CA ILE A 250 2.87 20.97 0.50
C ILE A 250 2.80 19.68 -0.30
N HIS A 251 3.88 18.91 -0.31
CA HIS A 251 3.96 17.59 -0.93
C HIS A 251 4.11 16.52 0.14
N VAL A 252 3.13 15.64 0.25
CA VAL A 252 3.22 14.40 1.01
C VAL A 252 3.86 13.36 0.10
N LEU A 253 5.20 13.25 0.18
CA LEU A 253 5.97 12.38 -0.70
C LEU A 253 5.90 10.92 -0.31
N ASN A 254 5.94 10.66 0.98
CA ASN A 254 5.88 9.31 1.52
C ASN A 254 4.94 9.25 2.73
N ALA A 255 4.02 8.33 2.67
CA ALA A 255 3.20 7.89 3.79
C ALA A 255 3.20 6.34 3.74
N PRO A 256 4.20 5.71 4.39
CA PRO A 256 4.46 4.28 4.21
C PRO A 256 3.29 3.42 4.73
N SER A 257 3.08 2.28 4.07
CA SER A 257 2.10 1.29 4.53
C SER A 257 2.53 0.71 5.90
N PRO A 258 1.65 0.64 6.89
CA PRO A 258 0.18 0.71 6.84
C PRO A 258 -0.40 2.10 7.17
N ALA A 259 -0.06 3.15 6.45
CA ALA A 259 -0.51 4.52 6.71
C ALA A 259 -2.05 4.69 6.80
N ALA A 260 -2.81 3.88 6.08
CA ALA A 260 -4.28 3.95 6.11
C ALA A 260 -4.85 3.75 7.53
N THR A 261 -4.22 2.91 8.35
CA THR A 261 -4.64 2.67 9.75
C THR A 261 -4.40 3.88 10.65
N ALA A 262 -3.46 4.76 10.29
CA ALA A 262 -3.10 5.98 10.99
C ALA A 262 -3.59 7.26 10.30
N CYS A 263 -4.51 7.15 9.32
CA CYS A 263 -4.91 8.27 8.44
C CYS A 263 -5.39 9.52 9.19
N PHE A 264 -6.06 9.38 10.32
CA PHE A 264 -6.50 10.52 11.14
C PHE A 264 -5.32 11.24 11.81
N ALA A 265 -4.35 10.50 12.33
CA ALA A 265 -3.15 11.08 12.92
C ALA A 265 -2.29 11.77 11.85
N ILE A 266 -2.15 11.16 10.69
CA ILE A 266 -1.45 11.70 9.53
C ILE A 266 -2.15 12.98 9.04
N GLY A 267 -3.46 12.95 8.88
CA GLY A 267 -4.25 14.12 8.49
C GLY A 267 -4.10 15.29 9.47
N LYS A 268 -4.07 14.99 10.79
CA LYS A 268 -3.81 15.98 11.84
C LYS A 268 -2.41 16.59 11.72
N GLN A 269 -1.40 15.79 11.42
CA GLN A 269 -0.04 16.27 11.21
C GLN A 269 0.06 17.13 9.95
N ILE A 270 -0.50 16.70 8.82
CA ILE A 270 -0.55 17.49 7.58
C ILE A 270 -1.25 18.82 7.82
N MET A 271 -2.36 18.84 8.56
CA MET A 271 -3.08 20.07 8.92
C MET A 271 -2.19 21.01 9.77
N LYS A 272 -1.45 20.47 10.73
CA LYS A 272 -0.50 21.27 11.55
C LYS A 272 0.56 21.92 10.66
N GLU A 273 1.15 21.16 9.74
CA GLU A 273 2.12 21.65 8.78
C GLU A 273 1.53 22.73 7.86
N ALA A 274 0.32 22.49 7.38
CA ALA A 274 -0.41 23.44 6.51
C ALA A 274 -0.69 24.76 7.23
N LYS A 275 -1.21 24.72 8.46
CA LYS A 275 -1.47 25.92 9.25
C LYS A 275 -0.21 26.75 9.45
N SER A 276 0.90 26.10 9.81
CA SER A 276 2.17 26.78 10.01
C SER A 276 2.73 27.36 8.71
N HIS A 277 2.72 26.58 7.62
CA HIS A 277 3.29 26.97 6.33
C HIS A 277 2.51 28.04 5.61
N PHE A 278 1.18 27.93 5.61
CA PHE A 278 0.27 28.85 4.93
C PHE A 278 -0.17 30.04 5.79
N LYS A 279 0.24 30.06 7.06
CA LYS A 279 -0.14 31.12 8.03
C LYS A 279 -1.66 31.29 8.18
N LEU A 280 -2.37 30.16 8.33
CA LEU A 280 -3.83 30.07 8.49
C LEU A 280 -4.26 30.16 9.96
#